data_a1a73448f70205c64564fd0f6b152a47
#
_entry.id   a1a73448f70205c64564fd0f6b152a47
#
_cell.length_a   1.000
_cell.length_b   1.000
_cell.length_c   1.000
_cell.angle_alpha   90.00
_cell.angle_beta   90.00
_cell.angle_gamma   90.00
#
_symmetry.space_group_name_H-M   'P 1'
#
loop_
_entity.id
_entity.type
_entity.pdbx_description
1 polymer ?
#
loop_
_entity_poly.entity_id
_entity_poly.type
_entity_poly.pdbx_seq_one_letter_code
_entity_poly.pdbx_strand_id
1 'polypeptide(L)'
;LKKXXXXLVDAQLDYSVKKLLYKEKEAKLLLETDFEETLGKKRPTVDEKKAWLLLQMKEAKHELNHAEVLVEKLKRDYEIEKLNIRFTGDFLSTIATGAGLDDD
;
A
#
# COMPACT_ATOMS: atom_id res chain seq x y z
N LEU A 1 -12.61 2.52 15.92
CA LEU A 1 -12.32 1.40 15.03
C LEU A 1 -13.04 1.51 13.70
N LYS A 2 -14.26 2.00 13.73
CA LYS A 2 -15.02 2.18 12.48
C LYS A 2 -14.32 3.16 11.54
N LYS A 3 -13.81 4.20 12.09
CA LYS A 3 -13.07 5.17 11.29
C LYS A 3 -11.82 4.59 10.64
N UNK A 4 -11.28 3.93 11.39
CA UNK A 4 -10.08 3.34 10.96
C UNK A 4 -10.25 2.31 9.92
N UNK A 5 -11.10 1.86 10.13
CA UNK A 5 -11.46 0.84 9.26
C UNK A 5 -11.91 1.36 7.97
N UNK A 6 -12.43 2.22 8.07
CA UNK A 6 -12.90 2.87 6.97
C UNK A 6 -11.85 3.46 6.16
N UNK A 7 -11.10 3.80 6.77
CA UNK A 7 -10.01 4.32 6.17
C UNK A 7 -9.10 3.35 5.57
N LEU A 8 -8.97 2.40 6.22
CA LEU A 8 -8.15 1.31 5.73
C LEU A 8 -8.78 0.68 4.50
N VAL A 9 -10.07 0.42 4.56
CA VAL A 9 -10.74 -0.15 3.39
C VAL A 9 -10.65 0.80 2.19
N ASP A 10 -10.88 2.06 2.44
CA ASP A 10 -10.79 3.06 1.37
C ASP A 10 -9.38 3.13 0.82
N ALA A 11 -8.38 3.08 1.69
CA ALA A 11 -7.00 3.12 1.26
C ALA A 11 -6.61 1.88 0.47
N GLN A 12 -7.12 0.72 0.89
CA GLN A 12 -6.86 -0.51 0.18
C GLN A 12 -7.50 -0.51 -1.21
N LEU A 13 -8.71 0.02 -1.30
CA LEU A 13 -9.38 0.16 -2.59
C LEU A 13 -8.60 1.10 -3.49
N ASP A 14 -8.20 2.24 -2.95
CA ASP A 14 -7.45 3.23 -3.71
C ASP A 14 -6.14 2.62 -4.23
N TYR A 15 -5.45 1.89 -3.36
CA TYR A 15 -4.21 1.24 -3.74
C TYR A 15 -4.45 0.21 -4.85
N SER A 16 -5.51 -0.58 -4.71
CA SER A 16 -5.83 -1.60 -5.72
C SER A 16 -6.13 -0.97 -7.07
N VAL A 17 -6.90 0.11 -7.07
CA VAL A 17 -7.23 0.81 -8.31
C VAL A 17 -5.97 1.40 -8.93
N LYS A 18 -5.14 2.04 -8.13
CA LYS A 18 -3.91 2.62 -8.64
C LYS A 18 -2.97 1.56 -9.18
N LYS A 19 -2.93 0.41 -8.54
CA LYS A 19 -2.10 -0.70 -9.00
C LYS A 19 -2.57 -1.21 -10.36
N LEU A 20 -3.88 -1.35 -10.53
CA LEU A 20 -4.44 -1.76 -11.81
C LEU A 20 -4.15 -0.74 -12.90
N LEU A 21 -4.34 0.54 -12.59
CA LEU A 21 -4.08 1.59 -13.56
C LEU A 21 -2.60 1.64 -13.92
N TYR A 22 -1.74 1.41 -12.96
CA TYR A 22 -0.30 1.38 -13.20
C TYR A 22 0.05 0.26 -14.17
N LYS A 23 -0.48 -0.94 -13.92
CA LYS A 23 -0.20 -2.08 -14.79
C LYS A 23 -0.78 -1.87 -16.18
N GLU A 24 -1.96 -1.27 -16.26
CA GLU A 24 -2.57 -0.98 -17.55
C GLU A 24 -1.73 0.01 -18.34
N LYS A 25 -1.28 1.07 -17.69
CA LYS A 25 -0.44 2.06 -18.35
C LYS A 25 0.88 1.46 -18.80
N GLU A 26 1.47 0.62 -17.96
CA GLU A 26 2.72 -0.05 -18.30
C GLU A 26 2.55 -0.92 -19.54
N ALA A 27 1.49 -1.72 -19.56
CA ALA A 27 1.24 -2.58 -20.71
C ALA A 27 0.99 -1.76 -21.97
N LYS A 28 0.24 -0.68 -21.84
CA LYS A 28 -0.07 0.16 -22.97
C LYS A 28 1.20 0.79 -23.55
N LEU A 29 2.08 1.28 -22.68
CA LEU A 29 3.34 1.86 -23.13
C LEU A 29 4.22 0.81 -23.79
N LEU A 30 4.26 -0.39 -23.24
CA LEU A 30 5.05 -1.46 -23.83
C LEU A 30 4.56 -1.83 -25.22
N LEU A 31 3.26 -1.89 -25.39
CA LEU A 31 2.67 -2.31 -26.66
C LEU A 31 2.70 -1.22 -27.72
N GLU A 32 2.51 0.03 -27.31
CA GLU A 32 2.32 1.11 -28.27
C GLU A 32 3.57 1.90 -28.59
N THR A 33 4.63 1.75 -27.80
CA THR A 33 5.85 2.53 -28.00
C THR A 33 6.73 1.90 -29.05
N ASP A 34 7.18 2.72 -29.99
CA ASP A 34 8.20 2.32 -30.95
C ASP A 34 9.56 2.56 -30.29
N PHE A 35 10.10 1.52 -29.67
CA PHE A 35 11.31 1.66 -28.90
C PHE A 35 12.54 1.95 -29.74
N GLU A 36 12.55 1.45 -30.96
CA GLU A 36 13.68 1.75 -31.84
C GLU A 36 13.76 3.24 -32.12
N GLU A 37 12.63 3.84 -32.42
CA GLU A 37 12.60 5.27 -32.67
C GLU A 37 12.80 6.06 -31.39
N THR A 38 12.13 5.65 -30.32
CA THR A 38 12.18 6.37 -29.06
C THR A 38 13.57 6.37 -28.47
N LEU A 39 14.24 5.22 -28.48
CA LEU A 39 15.58 5.11 -27.92
C LEU A 39 16.68 5.40 -28.92
N GLY A 40 16.30 5.56 -30.20
CA GLY A 40 17.29 5.86 -31.23
C GLY A 40 18.28 4.74 -31.43
N LYS A 41 17.85 3.50 -31.26
CA LYS A 41 18.73 2.37 -31.29
C LYS A 41 18.01 1.17 -31.90
N LYS A 42 18.65 0.51 -32.85
CA LYS A 42 18.08 -0.71 -33.40
C LYS A 42 18.14 -1.82 -32.36
N ARG A 43 17.06 -2.58 -32.21
CA ARG A 43 17.00 -3.72 -31.31
C ARG A 43 17.36 -3.35 -29.88
N PRO A 44 16.61 -2.43 -29.27
CA PRO A 44 16.85 -2.12 -27.86
C PRO A 44 16.71 -3.38 -27.00
N THR A 45 17.53 -3.50 -26.00
CA THR A 45 17.47 -4.64 -25.10
C THR A 45 16.27 -4.51 -24.18
N VAL A 46 15.92 -5.62 -23.54
CA VAL A 46 14.83 -5.62 -22.57
C VAL A 46 15.16 -4.66 -21.42
N ASP A 47 16.41 -4.65 -20.99
CA ASP A 47 16.82 -3.77 -19.90
C ASP A 47 16.68 -2.30 -20.29
N GLU A 48 17.02 -1.96 -21.54
CA GLU A 48 16.90 -0.59 -22.03
C GLU A 48 15.44 -0.17 -22.07
N LYS A 49 14.57 -1.07 -22.53
CA LYS A 49 13.14 -0.78 -22.56
C LYS A 49 12.59 -0.59 -21.15
N LYS A 50 13.01 -1.44 -20.23
CA LYS A 50 12.57 -1.34 -18.84
C LYS A 50 13.04 -0.04 -18.21
N ALA A 51 14.27 0.38 -18.47
CA ALA A 51 14.79 1.62 -17.93
C ALA A 51 14.00 2.81 -18.44
N TRP A 52 13.70 2.83 -19.73
CA TRP A 52 12.89 3.90 -20.31
C TRP A 52 11.51 3.91 -19.68
N LEU A 53 10.91 2.73 -19.59
CA LEU A 53 9.56 2.61 -19.02
C LEU A 53 9.53 3.10 -17.58
N LEU A 54 10.55 2.77 -16.82
CA LEU A 54 10.64 3.20 -15.44
C LEU A 54 10.66 4.72 -15.35
N LEU A 55 11.42 5.37 -16.25
CA LEU A 55 11.47 6.83 -16.27
C LEU A 55 10.10 7.42 -16.63
N GLN A 56 9.42 6.82 -17.59
CA GLN A 56 8.12 7.32 -18.01
C GLN A 56 7.08 7.16 -16.93
N MET A 57 7.21 6.13 -16.11
CA MET A 57 6.22 5.82 -15.08
C MET A 57 6.69 6.22 -13.69
N LYS A 58 7.68 7.07 -13.61
CA LYS A 58 8.25 7.45 -12.33
C LYS A 58 7.21 8.04 -11.39
N GLU A 59 6.41 8.97 -11.88
CA GLU A 59 5.41 9.62 -11.05
C GLU A 59 4.30 8.65 -10.66
N ALA A 60 3.88 7.81 -11.61
CA ALA A 60 2.85 6.82 -11.31
C ALA A 60 3.36 5.82 -10.27
N LYS A 61 4.63 5.44 -10.37
CA LYS A 61 5.23 4.54 -9.40
C LYS A 61 5.30 5.20 -8.03
N HIS A 62 5.63 6.48 -8.02
CA HIS A 62 5.70 7.23 -6.77
C HIS A 62 4.33 7.29 -6.10
N GLU A 63 3.29 7.56 -6.87
CA GLU A 63 1.93 7.57 -6.33
C GLU A 63 1.51 6.21 -5.82
N LEU A 64 1.88 5.17 -6.56
CA LEU A 64 1.56 3.81 -6.15
C LEU A 64 2.25 3.46 -4.84
N ASN A 65 3.53 3.80 -4.72
CA ASN A 65 4.28 3.55 -3.50
C ASN A 65 3.69 4.33 -2.33
N HIS A 66 3.28 5.56 -2.58
CA HIS A 66 2.65 6.38 -1.55
C HIS A 66 1.36 5.74 -1.05
N ALA A 67 0.55 5.24 -1.98
CA ALA A 67 -0.69 4.56 -1.61
C ALA A 67 -0.41 3.30 -0.81
N GLU A 68 0.63 2.56 -1.19
CA GLU A 68 1.01 1.35 -0.46
C GLU A 68 1.47 1.67 0.95
N VAL A 69 2.27 2.72 1.10
CA VAL A 69 2.74 3.14 2.41
C VAL A 69 1.57 3.56 3.29
N LEU A 70 0.61 4.26 2.70
CA LEU A 70 -0.58 4.67 3.45
C LEU A 70 -1.36 3.46 3.94
N VAL A 71 -1.52 2.45 3.11
CA VAL A 71 -2.20 1.22 3.51
C VAL A 71 -1.47 0.57 4.68
N GLU A 72 -0.14 0.47 4.58
CA GLU A 72 0.64 -0.14 5.64
C GLU A 72 0.54 0.64 6.94
N LYS A 73 0.56 1.96 6.83
CA LYS A 73 0.43 2.82 8.00
C LYS A 73 -0.92 2.62 8.67
N LEU A 74 -1.98 2.59 7.87
CA LEU A 74 -3.32 2.43 8.42
C LEU A 74 -3.52 1.05 9.03
N LYS A 75 -2.92 0.02 8.40
CA LYS A 75 -2.94 -1.32 8.98
C LYS A 75 -2.28 -1.34 10.36
N ARG A 76 -1.13 -0.70 10.45
CA ARG A 76 -0.40 -0.64 11.70
C ARG A 76 -1.20 0.11 12.76
N ASP A 77 -1.77 1.25 12.38
CA ASP A 77 -2.59 2.03 13.30
C ASP A 77 -3.79 1.23 13.78
N TYR A 78 -4.41 0.49 12.88
CA TYR A 78 -5.56 -0.33 13.21
C TYR A 78 -5.17 -1.43 14.20
N GLU A 79 -4.04 -2.08 13.97
CA GLU A 79 -3.57 -3.13 14.87
C GLU A 79 -3.24 -2.58 16.24
N ILE A 80 -2.63 -1.41 16.29
CA ILE A 80 -2.31 -0.77 17.55
C ILE A 80 -3.59 -0.42 18.29
N GLU A 81 -4.57 0.10 17.58
CA GLU A 81 -5.85 0.45 18.17
C GLU A 81 -6.55 -0.77 18.74
N LYS A 82 -6.51 -1.88 18.01
CA LYS A 82 -7.08 -3.14 18.49
C LYS A 82 -6.40 -3.60 19.77
N LEU A 83 -5.08 -3.52 19.78
CA LEU A 83 -4.31 -3.91 20.96
C LEU A 83 -4.64 -3.04 22.15
N ASN A 84 -4.75 -1.74 21.93
CA ASN A 84 -5.08 -0.81 23.02
C ASN A 84 -6.44 -1.11 23.61
N ILE A 85 -7.41 -1.39 22.76
CA ILE A 85 -8.77 -1.69 23.25
C ILE A 85 -8.75 -2.98 24.05
N ARG A 86 -8.09 -4.01 23.56
CA ARG A 86 -8.00 -5.27 24.26
C ARG A 86 -7.28 -5.11 25.59
N PHE A 87 -6.18 -4.38 25.56
CA PHE A 87 -5.37 -4.16 26.76
C PHE A 87 -6.18 -3.42 27.84
N THR A 88 -6.91 -2.40 27.42
CA THR A 88 -7.73 -1.64 28.35
C THR A 88 -8.83 -2.51 28.93
N GLY A 89 -9.44 -3.33 28.11
CA GLY A 89 -10.47 -4.24 28.56
C GLY A 89 -9.94 -5.22 29.60
N ASP A 90 -8.78 -5.78 29.34
CA ASP A 90 -8.16 -6.70 30.28
C ASP A 90 -7.86 -6.01 31.61
N PHE A 91 -7.36 -4.79 31.54
CA PHE A 91 -7.03 -4.03 32.72
C PHE A 91 -8.28 -3.74 33.55
N LEU A 92 -9.33 -3.29 32.92
CA LEU A 92 -10.57 -2.97 33.58
C LEU A 92 -11.20 -4.23 34.18
N SER A 93 -11.11 -5.33 33.48
CA SER A 93 -11.64 -6.60 33.97
C SER A 93 -10.91 -7.01 35.26
N THR A 94 -9.61 -6.85 35.27
CA THR A 94 -8.80 -7.15 36.45
C THR A 94 -9.20 -6.29 37.61
N ILE A 95 -9.41 -5.02 37.39
CA ILE A 95 -9.83 -4.10 38.44
C ILE A 95 -11.22 -4.46 38.92
N ALA A 96 -12.13 -4.78 37.98
CA ALA A 96 -13.52 -5.06 38.33
C ALA A 96 -13.62 -6.28 39.23
N THR A 97 -12.80 -7.28 38.99
CA THR A 97 -12.84 -8.47 39.87
C THR A 97 -12.26 -8.17 41.23
N GLY A 98 -11.53 -7.09 41.36
CA GLY A 98 -10.95 -6.67 42.59
C GLY A 98 -9.84 -7.53 43.11
N ALA A 99 -9.88 -8.77 42.78
CA ALA A 99 -8.86 -9.71 43.23
C ALA A 99 -7.96 -10.16 42.10
N GLY A 100 -8.22 -9.64 40.91
CA GLY A 100 -7.46 -10.06 39.76
C GLY A 100 -5.98 -9.91 39.95
N LEU A 101 -5.57 -8.85 40.61
CA LEU A 101 -4.18 -8.62 40.85
C LEU A 101 -3.57 -9.62 41.83
N ASP A 102 -4.38 -10.04 42.76
CA ASP A 102 -3.91 -10.96 43.77
C ASP A 102 -4.03 -12.40 43.38
N ASP A 103 -5.03 -12.70 42.57
CA ASP A 103 -5.27 -14.06 42.16
C ASP A 103 -4.17 -14.61 41.28
N ASP A 104 -3.44 -13.74 40.70
CA ASP A 104 -2.37 -14.16 39.82
C ASP A 104 -1.06 -14.36 40.52
#